data_3f06f2d04dd906681e0642a81bde87da
#
_entry.id   3f06f2d04dd906681e0642a81bde87da
#
_cell.length_a   1.000
_cell.length_b   1.000
_cell.length_c   1.000
_cell.angle_alpha   90.00
_cell.angle_beta   90.00
_cell.angle_gamma   90.00
#
_symmetry.space_group_name_H-M   'P 1'
#
loop_
_entity.id
_entity.type
_entity.pdbx_description
1 polymer ?
#
loop_
_entity_poly.entity_id
_entity_poly.type
_entity_poly.pdbx_seq_one_letter_code
_entity_poly.pdbx_strand_id
1 'polypeptide(L)'
;EPENFIDKKLRARWRSYGITPMLNDKQVNVYHGLSNELPFNIQQFKGKKIVTIHDLIFLSYQQLYPFIDRKIYNKKFRNACDAADVIIAISKETKRDIEKHYFIPESKIKVVYQSCDEIYYRELQQHVKDKVQEKYKLPPEYLLYVGTIEERKNLLTLVKALKQTKEIPLVVVGNKKTYFNKVMEYITANQLQHR
;
A
#
# COMPACT_ATOMS: atom_id res chain seq x y z
N GLU A 1 -11.57 15.38 10.89
CA GLU A 1 -10.46 15.46 11.83
C GLU A 1 -10.99 15.63 13.25
N PRO A 2 -10.24 15.20 14.31
CA PRO A 2 -10.66 15.40 15.69
C PRO A 2 -10.68 16.89 16.03
N GLU A 3 -11.76 17.33 16.67
CA GLU A 3 -11.98 18.75 16.97
C GLU A 3 -11.25 19.18 18.25
N ASN A 4 -11.08 18.29 19.23
CA ASN A 4 -10.43 18.62 20.50
C ASN A 4 -8.93 18.30 20.52
N PHE A 5 -8.19 18.97 21.41
CA PHE A 5 -6.72 18.86 21.52
C PHE A 5 -6.25 17.47 21.96
N ILE A 6 -7.00 16.79 22.81
CA ILE A 6 -6.65 15.45 23.33
C ILE A 6 -6.75 14.42 22.20
N ASP A 7 -7.81 14.48 21.42
CA ASP A 7 -8.01 13.58 20.29
C ASP A 7 -6.99 13.82 19.17
N LYS A 8 -6.53 15.06 18.98
CA LYS A 8 -5.42 15.38 18.07
C LYS A 8 -4.11 14.70 18.50
N LYS A 9 -3.79 14.68 19.81
CA LYS A 9 -2.64 13.96 20.35
C LYS A 9 -2.79 12.44 20.26
N LEU A 10 -4.01 11.93 20.42
CA LEU A 10 -4.34 10.50 20.41
C LEU A 10 -5.03 10.07 19.11
N ARG A 11 -4.60 10.59 17.97
CA ARG A 11 -5.20 10.31 16.63
C ARG A 11 -5.49 8.84 16.37
N ALA A 12 -4.59 7.95 16.78
CA ALA A 12 -4.78 6.50 16.60
C ALA A 12 -5.97 5.96 17.41
N ARG A 13 -6.13 6.43 18.66
CA ARG A 13 -7.25 6.07 19.54
C ARG A 13 -8.56 6.65 19.01
N TRP A 14 -8.54 7.92 18.58
CA TRP A 14 -9.71 8.57 18.01
C TRP A 14 -10.20 7.85 16.74
N ARG A 15 -9.29 7.49 15.81
CA ARG A 15 -9.66 6.69 14.63
C ARG A 15 -10.26 5.33 15.01
N SER A 16 -9.79 4.73 16.10
CA SER A 16 -10.23 3.41 16.51
C SER A 16 -11.58 3.40 17.25
N TYR A 17 -11.96 4.51 17.91
CA TYR A 17 -13.14 4.53 18.80
C TYR A 17 -13.95 5.84 18.76
N GLY A 18 -13.34 6.98 18.46
CA GLY A 18 -13.97 8.30 18.50
C GLY A 18 -14.80 8.64 17.25
N ILE A 19 -14.52 8.02 16.13
CA ILE A 19 -15.21 8.30 14.86
C ILE A 19 -16.69 7.88 14.94
N THR A 20 -16.97 6.70 15.47
CA THR A 20 -18.33 6.12 15.45
C THR A 20 -19.39 6.98 16.13
N PRO A 21 -19.20 7.51 17.35
CA PRO A 21 -20.17 8.43 17.95
C PRO A 21 -20.42 9.67 17.10
N MET A 22 -19.36 10.29 16.57
CA MET A 22 -19.44 11.46 15.71
C MET A 22 -20.25 11.18 14.42
N LEU A 23 -20.08 10.01 13.81
CA LEU A 23 -20.85 9.63 12.62
C LEU A 23 -22.34 9.52 12.91
N ASN A 24 -22.72 8.97 14.06
CA ASN A 24 -24.12 8.87 14.48
C ASN A 24 -24.71 10.24 14.80
N ASP A 25 -23.97 11.10 15.50
CA ASP A 25 -24.38 12.46 15.84
C ASP A 25 -24.63 13.30 14.59
N LYS A 26 -23.75 13.18 13.59
CA LYS A 26 -23.90 13.84 12.30
C LYS A 26 -24.86 13.13 11.32
N GLN A 27 -25.55 12.10 11.75
CA GLN A 27 -26.51 11.31 10.96
C GLN A 27 -25.95 10.84 9.61
N VAL A 28 -24.69 10.42 9.61
CA VAL A 28 -24.02 9.91 8.40
C VAL A 28 -24.70 8.61 7.95
N ASN A 29 -24.99 8.48 6.65
CA ASN A 29 -25.66 7.30 6.09
C ASN A 29 -24.68 6.19 5.71
N VAL A 30 -23.47 6.54 5.27
CA VAL A 30 -22.45 5.59 4.80
C VAL A 30 -21.10 5.98 5.35
N TYR A 31 -20.39 5.03 5.94
CA TYR A 31 -18.99 5.18 6.32
C TYR A 31 -18.12 4.22 5.52
N HIS A 32 -17.12 4.74 4.82
CA HIS A 32 -16.19 3.98 4.01
C HIS A 32 -14.77 4.07 4.57
N GLY A 33 -14.26 2.98 5.13
CA GLY A 33 -12.86 2.84 5.53
C GLY A 33 -12.00 2.56 4.30
N LEU A 34 -11.18 3.53 3.90
CA LEU A 34 -10.40 3.47 2.64
C LEU A 34 -9.09 2.67 2.75
N SER A 35 -8.65 2.35 3.96
CA SER A 35 -7.31 1.76 4.18
C SER A 35 -7.35 0.59 5.16
N ASN A 36 -7.99 -0.51 4.77
CA ASN A 36 -8.00 -1.81 5.45
C ASN A 36 -8.60 -1.82 6.87
N GLU A 37 -9.11 -0.71 7.39
CA GLU A 37 -9.59 -0.66 8.76
C GLU A 37 -10.91 0.10 8.92
N LEU A 38 -11.72 -0.35 9.88
CA LEU A 38 -12.87 0.35 10.44
C LEU A 38 -12.64 0.56 11.94
N PRO A 39 -13.30 1.56 12.58
CA PRO A 39 -13.29 1.69 14.03
C PRO A 39 -13.70 0.39 14.72
N PHE A 40 -13.07 0.04 15.85
CA PHE A 40 -13.41 -1.19 16.58
C PHE A 40 -14.85 -1.22 17.11
N ASN A 41 -15.43 -0.05 17.37
CA ASN A 41 -16.79 0.09 17.83
C ASN A 41 -17.79 0.40 16.68
N ILE A 42 -17.43 0.14 15.42
CA ILE A 42 -18.24 0.48 14.24
C ILE A 42 -19.59 -0.25 14.21
N GLN A 43 -19.75 -1.31 14.97
CA GLN A 43 -21.05 -2.00 15.14
C GLN A 43 -22.13 -1.07 15.71
N GLN A 44 -21.76 -0.03 16.45
CA GLN A 44 -22.66 0.98 16.99
C GLN A 44 -23.08 2.04 15.95
N PHE A 45 -22.47 2.03 14.78
CA PHE A 45 -22.83 2.92 13.68
C PHE A 45 -24.13 2.46 13.03
N LYS A 46 -25.08 3.38 12.89
CA LYS A 46 -26.44 3.11 12.37
C LYS A 46 -26.49 3.05 10.84
N GLY A 47 -25.51 3.63 10.15
CA GLY A 47 -25.44 3.64 8.69
C GLY A 47 -24.73 2.42 8.09
N LYS A 48 -24.56 2.42 6.78
CA LYS A 48 -23.86 1.37 6.02
C LYS A 48 -22.34 1.47 6.18
N LYS A 49 -21.70 0.33 6.37
CA LYS A 49 -20.27 0.18 6.62
C LYS A 49 -19.59 -0.46 5.40
N ILE A 50 -18.68 0.27 4.78
CA ILE A 50 -17.89 -0.22 3.65
C ILE A 50 -16.43 -0.17 4.05
N VAL A 51 -15.64 -1.17 3.63
CA VAL A 51 -14.18 -1.14 3.78
C VAL A 51 -13.49 -1.52 2.48
N THR A 52 -12.45 -0.79 2.12
CA THR A 52 -11.52 -1.21 1.05
C THR A 52 -10.35 -1.95 1.66
N ILE A 53 -10.10 -3.17 1.19
CA ILE A 53 -8.94 -3.99 1.53
C ILE A 53 -7.98 -3.97 0.35
N HIS A 54 -6.76 -3.48 0.61
CA HIS A 54 -5.72 -3.38 -0.40
C HIS A 54 -4.96 -4.70 -0.57
N ASP A 55 -4.49 -5.27 0.52
CA ASP A 55 -3.83 -6.58 0.53
C ASP A 55 -3.90 -7.23 1.91
N LEU A 56 -3.54 -8.52 1.96
CA LEU A 56 -3.31 -9.30 3.16
C LEU A 56 -1.91 -9.96 3.13
N ILE A 57 -0.93 -9.30 2.50
CA ILE A 57 0.43 -9.81 2.28
C ILE A 57 1.08 -10.25 3.59
N PHE A 58 0.81 -9.57 4.69
CA PHE A 58 1.34 -9.92 6.02
C PHE A 58 0.88 -11.30 6.53
N LEU A 59 -0.17 -11.89 5.97
CA LEU A 59 -0.61 -13.26 6.28
C LEU A 59 0.08 -14.28 5.39
N SER A 60 0.27 -13.96 4.09
CA SER A 60 0.86 -14.85 3.10
C SER A 60 2.40 -14.87 3.17
N TYR A 61 3.04 -13.73 3.51
CA TYR A 61 4.49 -13.54 3.57
C TYR A 61 4.92 -13.07 4.95
N GLN A 62 4.65 -13.88 5.96
CA GLN A 62 4.82 -13.55 7.37
C GLN A 62 6.24 -13.12 7.74
N GLN A 63 7.26 -13.68 7.08
CA GLN A 63 8.67 -13.38 7.29
C GLN A 63 9.07 -11.95 6.94
N LEU A 64 8.26 -11.25 6.15
CA LEU A 64 8.52 -9.86 5.72
C LEU A 64 7.98 -8.81 6.71
N TYR A 65 7.30 -9.26 7.77
CA TYR A 65 6.65 -8.37 8.74
C TYR A 65 7.00 -8.75 10.18
N PRO A 66 7.28 -7.78 11.07
CA PRO A 66 7.45 -8.04 12.51
C PRO A 66 6.23 -8.73 13.10
N PHE A 67 6.45 -9.64 14.02
CA PHE A 67 5.38 -10.43 14.64
C PHE A 67 4.27 -9.58 15.30
N ILE A 68 4.68 -8.49 15.98
CA ILE A 68 3.74 -7.57 16.64
C ILE A 68 2.86 -6.86 15.61
N ASP A 69 3.47 -6.35 14.54
CA ASP A 69 2.74 -5.65 13.46
C ASP A 69 1.72 -6.57 12.81
N ARG A 70 2.11 -7.83 12.53
CA ARG A 70 1.19 -8.83 11.98
C ARG A 70 -0.03 -9.06 12.87
N LYS A 71 0.16 -9.16 14.19
CA LYS A 71 -0.97 -9.31 15.13
C LYS A 71 -1.88 -8.08 15.12
N ILE A 72 -1.31 -6.88 15.11
CA ILE A 72 -2.07 -5.63 15.07
C ILE A 72 -2.86 -5.52 13.75
N TYR A 73 -2.22 -5.75 12.61
CA TYR A 73 -2.87 -5.72 11.31
C TYR A 73 -3.97 -6.77 11.21
N ASN A 74 -3.68 -8.01 11.60
CA ASN A 74 -4.66 -9.09 11.56
C ASN A 74 -5.91 -8.75 12.39
N LYS A 75 -5.73 -8.22 13.62
CA LYS A 75 -6.85 -7.81 14.47
C LYS A 75 -7.69 -6.72 13.83
N LYS A 76 -7.05 -5.69 13.25
CA LYS A 76 -7.75 -4.56 12.62
C LYS A 76 -8.48 -4.96 11.35
N PHE A 77 -7.79 -5.67 10.44
CA PHE A 77 -8.34 -6.04 9.14
C PHE A 77 -9.46 -7.06 9.29
N ARG A 78 -9.29 -8.04 10.19
CA ARG A 78 -10.36 -8.98 10.51
C ARG A 78 -11.59 -8.27 11.06
N ASN A 79 -11.42 -7.40 12.07
CA ASN A 79 -12.52 -6.60 12.60
C ASN A 79 -13.24 -5.80 11.52
N ALA A 80 -12.49 -5.20 10.60
CA ALA A 80 -13.06 -4.42 9.50
C ALA A 80 -13.86 -5.31 8.54
N CYS A 81 -13.33 -6.48 8.17
CA CYS A 81 -14.02 -7.41 7.28
C CYS A 81 -15.28 -8.01 7.92
N ASP A 82 -15.21 -8.38 9.19
CA ASP A 82 -16.35 -8.93 9.93
C ASP A 82 -17.47 -7.88 10.06
N ALA A 83 -17.11 -6.63 10.38
CA ALA A 83 -18.05 -5.54 10.67
C ALA A 83 -18.65 -4.87 9.43
N ALA A 84 -17.97 -4.88 8.29
CA ALA A 84 -18.44 -4.21 7.08
C ALA A 84 -19.71 -4.87 6.51
N ASP A 85 -20.62 -4.09 5.94
CA ASP A 85 -21.73 -4.60 5.14
C ASP A 85 -21.26 -4.99 3.73
N VAL A 86 -20.26 -4.25 3.19
CA VAL A 86 -19.63 -4.52 1.89
C VAL A 86 -18.13 -4.34 2.02
N ILE A 87 -17.39 -5.28 1.45
CA ILE A 87 -15.92 -5.23 1.35
C ILE A 87 -15.55 -4.98 -0.11
N ILE A 88 -14.74 -3.96 -0.35
CA ILE A 88 -14.13 -3.70 -1.64
C ILE A 88 -12.72 -4.32 -1.61
N ALA A 89 -12.49 -5.31 -2.45
CA ALA A 89 -11.16 -5.87 -2.71
C ALA A 89 -10.58 -5.20 -3.96
N ILE A 90 -9.35 -4.69 -3.91
CA ILE A 90 -8.75 -3.99 -5.05
C ILE A 90 -8.30 -4.91 -6.19
N SER A 91 -8.33 -6.22 -5.96
CA SER A 91 -7.98 -7.23 -6.95
C SER A 91 -8.70 -8.55 -6.67
N LYS A 92 -8.73 -9.42 -7.68
CA LYS A 92 -9.22 -10.80 -7.51
C LYS A 92 -8.37 -11.57 -6.50
N GLU A 93 -7.07 -11.31 -6.43
CA GLU A 93 -6.18 -11.95 -5.46
C GLU A 93 -6.50 -11.49 -4.03
N THR A 94 -6.69 -10.20 -3.81
CA THR A 94 -7.14 -9.67 -2.51
C THR A 94 -8.47 -10.29 -2.08
N LYS A 95 -9.42 -10.48 -3.01
CA LYS A 95 -10.68 -11.19 -2.73
C LYS A 95 -10.42 -12.61 -2.25
N ARG A 96 -9.58 -13.39 -2.97
CA ARG A 96 -9.25 -14.77 -2.58
C ARG A 96 -8.58 -14.82 -1.20
N ASP A 97 -7.67 -13.89 -0.91
CA ASP A 97 -7.03 -13.82 0.39
C ASP A 97 -8.03 -13.54 1.52
N ILE A 98 -9.01 -12.67 1.31
CA ILE A 98 -10.07 -12.38 2.28
C ILE A 98 -10.91 -13.63 2.54
N GLU A 99 -11.34 -14.32 1.49
CA GLU A 99 -12.10 -15.56 1.58
C GLU A 99 -11.30 -16.66 2.32
N LYS A 100 -10.04 -16.84 1.95
CA LYS A 100 -9.14 -17.86 2.49
C LYS A 100 -8.79 -17.65 3.95
N HIS A 101 -8.43 -16.42 4.33
CA HIS A 101 -7.86 -16.13 5.65
C HIS A 101 -8.92 -15.69 6.67
N TYR A 102 -9.99 -15.05 6.21
CA TYR A 102 -11.03 -14.53 7.09
C TYR A 102 -12.38 -15.25 6.97
N PHE A 103 -12.51 -16.16 5.97
CA PHE A 103 -13.72 -16.94 5.74
C PHE A 103 -14.97 -16.07 5.48
N ILE A 104 -14.74 -14.90 4.87
CA ILE A 104 -15.83 -13.98 4.51
C ILE A 104 -16.56 -14.53 3.28
N PRO A 105 -17.89 -14.57 3.28
CA PRO A 105 -18.65 -15.06 2.13
C PRO A 105 -18.48 -14.16 0.90
N GLU A 106 -18.39 -14.77 -0.28
CA GLU A 106 -18.19 -14.09 -1.56
C GLU A 106 -19.20 -12.95 -1.81
N SER A 107 -20.45 -13.16 -1.42
CA SER A 107 -21.54 -12.20 -1.59
C SER A 107 -21.25 -10.82 -0.97
N LYS A 108 -20.43 -10.79 0.09
CA LYS A 108 -20.03 -9.59 0.83
C LYS A 108 -18.88 -8.85 0.15
N ILE A 109 -18.16 -9.49 -0.80
CA ILE A 109 -16.94 -8.95 -1.38
C ILE A 109 -17.19 -8.51 -2.83
N LYS A 110 -16.83 -7.27 -3.13
CA LYS A 110 -16.86 -6.71 -4.49
C LYS A 110 -15.44 -6.39 -4.94
N VAL A 111 -15.07 -6.84 -6.14
CA VAL A 111 -13.78 -6.48 -6.74
C VAL A 111 -13.93 -5.16 -7.48
N VAL A 112 -13.18 -4.16 -7.05
CA VAL A 112 -13.11 -2.84 -7.70
C VAL A 112 -11.64 -2.49 -7.89
N TYR A 113 -11.19 -2.50 -9.12
CA TYR A 113 -9.80 -2.16 -9.44
C TYR A 113 -9.52 -0.69 -9.17
N GLN A 114 -8.31 -0.42 -8.67
CA GLN A 114 -7.87 0.95 -8.46
C GLN A 114 -7.47 1.59 -9.79
N SER A 115 -7.80 2.87 -9.92
CA SER A 115 -7.28 3.74 -10.96
C SER A 115 -6.13 4.59 -10.41
N CYS A 116 -5.55 5.42 -11.25
CA CYS A 116 -4.57 6.44 -10.87
C CYS A 116 -5.13 7.84 -11.18
N ASP A 117 -4.45 8.86 -10.68
CA ASP A 117 -4.78 10.25 -10.94
C ASP A 117 -4.71 10.56 -12.44
N GLU A 118 -5.62 11.40 -12.94
CA GLU A 118 -5.70 11.79 -14.35
C GLU A 118 -4.40 12.37 -14.90
N ILE A 119 -3.54 12.94 -14.06
CA ILE A 119 -2.24 13.46 -14.46
C ILE A 119 -1.36 12.39 -15.11
N TYR A 120 -1.52 11.11 -14.73
CA TYR A 120 -0.74 9.98 -15.26
C TYR A 120 -1.22 9.50 -16.63
N TYR A 121 -2.39 9.96 -17.10
CA TYR A 121 -2.88 9.69 -18.45
C TYR A 121 -2.48 10.78 -19.45
N ARG A 122 -1.93 11.90 -18.96
CA ARG A 122 -1.54 13.01 -19.83
C ARG A 122 -0.18 12.73 -20.44
N GLU A 123 -0.09 12.88 -21.74
CA GLU A 123 1.20 12.88 -22.41
C GLU A 123 1.97 14.16 -22.08
N LEU A 124 3.19 14.00 -21.58
CA LEU A 124 4.06 15.13 -21.27
C LEU A 124 4.71 15.66 -22.56
N GLN A 125 4.76 16.98 -22.70
CA GLN A 125 5.46 17.64 -23.79
C GLN A 125 6.96 17.31 -23.73
N GLN A 126 7.61 17.21 -24.89
CA GLN A 126 9.01 16.77 -24.99
C GLN A 126 9.96 17.62 -24.16
N HIS A 127 9.82 18.94 -24.18
CA HIS A 127 10.67 19.84 -23.39
C HIS A 127 10.61 19.60 -21.86
N VAL A 128 9.49 19.07 -21.35
CA VAL A 128 9.38 18.70 -19.92
C VAL A 128 10.17 17.42 -19.64
N LYS A 129 10.09 16.44 -20.55
CA LYS A 129 10.88 15.20 -20.48
C LYS A 129 12.38 15.52 -20.52
N ASP A 130 12.80 16.39 -21.46
CA ASP A 130 14.20 16.79 -21.63
C ASP A 130 14.75 17.48 -20.37
N LYS A 131 13.99 18.39 -19.75
CA LYS A 131 14.38 19.04 -18.48
C LYS A 131 14.57 18.04 -17.34
N VAL A 132 13.72 17.01 -17.25
CA VAL A 132 13.86 15.97 -16.23
C VAL A 132 15.10 15.12 -16.53
N GLN A 133 15.31 14.75 -17.78
CA GLN A 133 16.46 13.96 -18.20
C GLN A 133 17.77 14.69 -17.92
N GLU A 134 17.86 15.97 -18.24
CA GLU A 134 19.01 16.84 -17.94
C GLU A 134 19.24 17.00 -16.43
N LYS A 135 18.17 17.34 -15.69
CA LYS A 135 18.23 17.57 -14.23
C LYS A 135 18.78 16.38 -13.45
N TYR A 136 18.38 15.19 -13.85
CA TYR A 136 18.78 13.95 -13.16
C TYR A 136 19.89 13.19 -13.91
N LYS A 137 20.42 13.74 -14.98
CA LYS A 137 21.44 13.11 -15.85
C LYS A 137 21.06 11.70 -16.26
N LEU A 138 19.79 11.52 -16.64
CA LEU A 138 19.28 10.22 -17.01
C LEU A 138 19.84 9.81 -18.37
N PRO A 139 20.17 8.52 -18.55
CA PRO A 139 20.57 8.00 -19.85
C PRO A 139 19.39 8.10 -20.84
N PRO A 140 19.64 8.08 -22.16
CA PRO A 140 18.58 8.15 -23.16
C PRO A 140 17.62 6.97 -23.12
N GLU A 141 18.10 5.80 -22.73
CA GLU A 141 17.33 4.58 -22.52
C GLU A 141 17.69 3.94 -21.20
N TYR A 142 16.69 3.55 -20.40
CA TYR A 142 16.89 2.93 -19.09
C TYR A 142 15.68 2.11 -18.65
N LEU A 143 15.92 1.17 -17.76
CA LEU A 143 14.87 0.53 -16.96
C LEU A 143 14.55 1.42 -15.76
N LEU A 144 13.28 1.59 -15.43
CA LEU A 144 12.85 2.39 -14.29
C LEU A 144 12.23 1.50 -13.20
N TYR A 145 12.79 1.57 -11.99
CA TYR A 145 12.17 1.04 -10.79
C TYR A 145 11.69 2.19 -9.90
N VAL A 146 10.42 2.16 -9.51
CA VAL A 146 9.83 3.15 -8.58
C VAL A 146 9.26 2.45 -7.37
N GLY A 147 9.75 2.81 -6.18
CA GLY A 147 9.24 2.26 -4.92
C GLY A 147 10.25 2.29 -3.79
N THR A 148 9.76 2.13 -2.55
CA THR A 148 10.64 2.00 -1.39
C THR A 148 11.58 0.81 -1.56
N ILE A 149 12.87 1.02 -1.29
CA ILE A 149 13.90 -0.03 -1.40
C ILE A 149 13.85 -0.88 -0.12
N GLU A 150 12.99 -1.88 -0.15
CA GLU A 150 12.75 -2.83 0.95
C GLU A 150 12.64 -4.27 0.41
N GLU A 151 12.85 -5.25 1.28
CA GLU A 151 12.96 -6.66 0.88
C GLU A 151 11.72 -7.17 0.15
N ARG A 152 10.54 -6.78 0.56
CA ARG A 152 9.26 -7.12 -0.06
C ARG A 152 9.15 -6.66 -1.51
N LYS A 153 9.80 -5.56 -1.89
CA LYS A 153 9.82 -5.02 -3.26
C LYS A 153 10.89 -5.65 -4.16
N ASN A 154 11.77 -6.46 -3.59
CA ASN A 154 12.69 -7.37 -4.27
C ASN A 154 13.58 -6.75 -5.36
N LEU A 155 14.09 -5.53 -5.15
CA LEU A 155 14.99 -4.87 -6.09
C LEU A 155 16.24 -5.71 -6.40
N LEU A 156 16.73 -6.51 -5.44
CA LEU A 156 17.91 -7.34 -5.64
C LEU A 156 17.75 -8.35 -6.79
N THR A 157 16.58 -8.94 -6.96
CA THR A 157 16.33 -9.85 -8.08
C THR A 157 16.40 -9.13 -9.41
N LEU A 158 15.88 -7.90 -9.51
CA LEU A 158 16.02 -7.08 -10.72
C LEU A 158 17.48 -6.76 -11.00
N VAL A 159 18.26 -6.36 -9.98
CA VAL A 159 19.72 -6.09 -10.13
C VAL A 159 20.46 -7.34 -10.56
N LYS A 160 20.12 -8.52 -10.03
CA LYS A 160 20.69 -9.80 -10.49
C LYS A 160 20.40 -10.09 -11.95
N ALA A 161 19.19 -9.80 -12.41
CA ALA A 161 18.79 -10.01 -13.81
C ALA A 161 19.54 -9.10 -14.79
N LEU A 162 19.99 -7.92 -14.36
CA LEU A 162 20.81 -7.03 -15.21
C LEU A 162 22.08 -7.69 -15.74
N LYS A 163 22.70 -8.62 -15.01
CA LYS A 163 23.87 -9.35 -15.48
C LYS A 163 23.61 -10.20 -16.74
N GLN A 164 22.34 -10.55 -16.97
CA GLN A 164 21.93 -11.44 -18.06
C GLN A 164 21.32 -10.65 -19.24
N THR A 165 21.26 -9.32 -19.13
CA THR A 165 20.63 -8.47 -20.15
C THR A 165 21.70 -7.60 -20.84
N LYS A 166 21.30 -6.98 -21.98
CA LYS A 166 22.07 -5.93 -22.64
C LYS A 166 22.41 -4.81 -21.65
N GLU A 167 23.41 -3.98 -21.96
CA GLU A 167 23.88 -2.88 -21.10
C GLU A 167 22.87 -1.70 -20.99
N ILE A 168 21.64 -2.00 -20.64
CA ILE A 168 20.62 -0.97 -20.34
C ILE A 168 20.75 -0.58 -18.85
N PRO A 169 20.96 0.70 -18.53
CA PRO A 169 21.04 1.15 -17.13
C PRO A 169 19.74 1.00 -16.38
N LEU A 170 19.81 0.84 -15.06
CA LEU A 170 18.68 0.81 -14.15
C LEU A 170 18.62 2.09 -13.32
N VAL A 171 17.57 2.89 -13.52
CA VAL A 171 17.26 4.05 -12.68
C VAL A 171 16.34 3.62 -11.55
N VAL A 172 16.73 3.90 -10.32
CA VAL A 172 15.99 3.53 -9.10
C VAL A 172 15.52 4.78 -8.37
N VAL A 173 14.21 4.93 -8.20
CA VAL A 173 13.58 6.04 -7.49
C VAL A 173 12.82 5.52 -6.28
N GLY A 174 13.23 5.96 -5.08
CA GLY A 174 12.54 5.56 -3.84
C GLY A 174 13.32 5.79 -2.56
N ASN A 175 12.64 5.66 -1.44
CA ASN A 175 13.23 5.80 -0.13
C ASN A 175 14.09 4.56 0.22
N LYS A 176 15.27 4.79 0.79
CA LYS A 176 16.21 3.74 1.22
C LYS A 176 15.83 3.23 2.61
N LYS A 177 15.69 1.90 2.75
CA LYS A 177 15.65 1.21 4.04
C LYS A 177 16.91 0.33 4.20
N THR A 178 17.04 -0.38 5.30
CA THR A 178 18.22 -1.26 5.58
C THR A 178 18.55 -2.24 4.45
N TYR A 179 17.54 -2.74 3.75
CA TYR A 179 17.71 -3.61 2.58
C TYR A 179 18.54 -2.99 1.44
N PHE A 180 18.59 -1.64 1.36
CA PHE A 180 19.43 -0.94 0.39
C PHE A 180 20.90 -1.34 0.48
N ASN A 181 21.43 -1.53 1.69
CA ASN A 181 22.83 -1.92 1.89
C ASN A 181 23.13 -3.28 1.24
N LYS A 182 22.24 -4.26 1.41
CA LYS A 182 22.35 -5.58 0.77
C LYS A 182 22.35 -5.50 -0.76
N VAL A 183 21.54 -4.58 -1.31
CA VAL A 183 21.52 -4.34 -2.77
C VAL A 183 22.84 -3.72 -3.23
N MET A 184 23.36 -2.72 -2.50
CA MET A 184 24.63 -2.06 -2.83
C MET A 184 25.84 -2.99 -2.70
N GLU A 185 25.88 -3.84 -1.68
CA GLU A 185 26.91 -4.89 -1.55
C GLU A 185 26.95 -5.80 -2.78
N TYR A 186 25.79 -6.24 -3.26
CA TYR A 186 25.71 -7.06 -4.47
C TYR A 186 26.18 -6.30 -5.72
N ILE A 187 25.76 -5.03 -5.89
CA ILE A 187 26.18 -4.17 -7.00
C ILE A 187 27.72 -4.04 -7.02
N THR A 188 28.32 -3.75 -5.87
CA THR A 188 29.76 -3.57 -5.73
C THR A 188 30.52 -4.88 -6.01
N ALA A 189 30.10 -5.97 -5.40
CA ALA A 189 30.75 -7.28 -5.57
C ALA A 189 30.68 -7.80 -7.02
N ASN A 190 29.71 -7.32 -7.81
CA ASN A 190 29.53 -7.74 -9.20
C ASN A 190 29.89 -6.63 -10.22
N GLN A 191 30.54 -5.55 -9.77
CA GLN A 191 30.99 -4.42 -10.62
C GLN A 191 29.88 -3.81 -11.49
N LEU A 192 28.65 -3.69 -10.94
CA LEU A 192 27.48 -3.18 -11.65
C LEU A 192 27.22 -1.67 -11.43
N GLN A 193 28.18 -0.92 -10.83
CA GLN A 193 28.00 0.50 -10.49
C GLN A 193 27.76 1.38 -11.72
N HIS A 194 28.25 0.97 -12.88
CA HIS A 194 28.08 1.68 -14.15
C HIS A 194 26.69 1.46 -14.79
N ARG A 195 25.96 0.56 -14.22
CA ARG A 195 24.64 0.17 -14.71
C ARG A 195 23.53 0.61 -13.77
#